data_6ecac15c4ca7377cde6d35979ea7ecb2
#
_entry.id   6ecac15c4ca7377cde6d35979ea7ecb2
#
_cell.length_a   1.000
_cell.length_b   1.000
_cell.length_c   1.000
_cell.angle_alpha   90.00
_cell.angle_beta   90.00
_cell.angle_gamma   90.00
#
_symmetry.space_group_name_H-M   'P 1'
#
loop_
_entity.id
_entity.type
_entity.pdbx_description
1 polymer ?
#
loop_
_entity_poly.entity_id
_entity_poly.type
_entity_poly.pdbx_seq_one_letter_code
_entity_poly.pdbx_strand_id
1 'polypeptide(L)'
;MNAIRSSGTESAMESGTESAMESAMESAMESGTESPKRHAHPHPRPHPQGPGVPEAAEAAEAVPSFAVIPGEQVQRALRGHEKRIVELVEAAYRLHGQGRTDSPPSYFLRLPDRPGSRIIALPASLGGQEGVDGIKWISSFPDNVAAGIPRASAVLILNDHDTGYPFACLESSIISATRTAASAALAADRLSRGRAAGRPSRVGFFGTGLIARYIHTFLAGTGWSFDEIGVHDIAPESAAGFRCYLEQSGTAGRISVHEDPEELIRFSDLVVFATVAAEPHVGDPSWFAHNPLVLHVSLRDLAPEIVLASANFVDDVEHCLRAGTSPHLAEQLTGSRDFLNGTLDDVIAGRVALPSDRPVVFSPFGLGVLDLAVGRWVYDEVARSGGLHVVDGFFHELRRYG
;
A
#
# COMPACT_ATOMS: atom_id res chain seq x y z
N MET A 1 33.40 -23.98 -46.04
CA MET A 1 32.91 -25.35 -45.75
C MET A 1 32.49 -25.38 -44.28
N ASN A 2 31.22 -25.66 -44.11
CA ASN A 2 30.45 -26.08 -42.95
C ASN A 2 30.10 -25.07 -41.83
N ALA A 3 28.92 -24.52 -42.01
CA ALA A 3 27.97 -24.16 -40.96
C ALA A 3 27.31 -25.43 -40.40
N ILE A 4 26.96 -25.49 -39.10
CA ILE A 4 25.82 -26.25 -38.55
C ILE A 4 25.48 -25.64 -37.16
N ARG A 5 24.34 -24.95 -37.09
CA ARG A 5 23.14 -25.17 -36.29
C ARG A 5 23.32 -25.40 -34.78
N SER A 6 22.84 -24.46 -33.99
CA SER A 6 22.09 -24.71 -32.73
C SER A 6 21.01 -23.63 -32.54
N SER A 7 19.84 -23.94 -33.04
CA SER A 7 18.59 -23.22 -32.71
C SER A 7 17.60 -24.31 -32.35
N GLY A 8 17.09 -24.33 -31.12
CA GLY A 8 16.00 -25.22 -30.78
C GLY A 8 15.88 -25.71 -29.35
N THR A 9 16.15 -24.90 -28.34
CA THR A 9 15.84 -25.29 -26.93
C THR A 9 15.30 -24.16 -26.07
N GLU A 10 15.25 -22.92 -26.53
CA GLU A 10 14.68 -21.81 -25.74
C GLU A 10 13.16 -21.64 -25.87
N SER A 11 12.55 -22.10 -26.97
CA SER A 11 11.12 -21.91 -27.24
C SER A 11 10.19 -22.88 -26.50
N ALA A 12 10.68 -23.92 -25.84
CA ALA A 12 9.87 -24.95 -25.20
C ALA A 12 9.69 -24.75 -23.70
N MET A 13 10.45 -23.86 -23.06
CA MET A 13 10.31 -23.54 -21.63
C MET A 13 9.34 -22.40 -21.36
N GLU A 14 9.16 -21.46 -22.28
CA GLU A 14 8.23 -20.34 -22.09
C GLU A 14 6.75 -20.73 -22.21
N SER A 15 6.40 -21.72 -23.03
CA SER A 15 5.00 -22.15 -23.20
C SER A 15 4.46 -23.00 -22.05
N GLY A 16 5.32 -23.59 -21.23
CA GLY A 16 4.89 -24.44 -20.09
C GLY A 16 4.49 -23.65 -18.84
N THR A 17 5.03 -22.47 -18.66
CA THR A 17 4.73 -21.61 -17.49
C THR A 17 3.46 -20.79 -17.66
N GLU A 18 3.09 -20.40 -18.87
CA GLU A 18 1.83 -19.69 -19.14
C GLU A 18 0.61 -20.58 -18.94
N SER A 19 0.66 -21.83 -19.40
CA SER A 19 -0.45 -22.80 -19.26
C SER A 19 -0.71 -23.21 -17.80
N ALA A 20 0.32 -23.26 -16.96
CA ALA A 20 0.17 -23.58 -15.54
C ALA A 20 -0.45 -22.42 -14.73
N MET A 21 -0.21 -21.18 -15.14
CA MET A 21 -0.80 -20.00 -14.51
C MET A 21 -2.28 -19.79 -14.91
N GLU A 22 -2.67 -20.11 -16.13
CA GLU A 22 -4.09 -20.04 -16.55
C GLU A 22 -4.94 -21.10 -15.86
N SER A 23 -4.46 -22.34 -15.71
CA SER A 23 -5.18 -23.42 -15.04
C SER A 23 -5.38 -23.17 -13.53
N ALA A 24 -4.45 -22.50 -12.87
CA ALA A 24 -4.59 -22.13 -11.45
C ALA A 24 -5.60 -20.99 -11.24
N MET A 25 -5.83 -20.13 -12.24
CA MET A 25 -6.82 -19.06 -12.17
C MET A 25 -8.25 -19.53 -12.45
N GLU A 26 -8.46 -20.50 -13.33
CA GLU A 26 -9.79 -21.09 -13.58
C GLU A 26 -10.30 -21.89 -12.36
N SER A 27 -9.43 -22.64 -11.67
CA SER A 27 -9.80 -23.41 -10.49
C SER A 27 -10.21 -22.55 -9.29
N ALA A 28 -9.75 -21.29 -9.22
CA ALA A 28 -10.13 -20.36 -8.16
C ALA A 28 -11.47 -19.66 -8.41
N MET A 29 -11.98 -19.66 -9.64
CA MET A 29 -13.28 -19.07 -9.99
C MET A 29 -14.46 -20.03 -9.80
N GLU A 30 -14.24 -21.33 -9.78
CA GLU A 30 -15.34 -22.35 -9.66
C GLU A 30 -15.70 -22.72 -8.22
N SER A 31 -14.92 -22.36 -7.19
CA SER A 31 -15.18 -22.74 -5.79
C SER A 31 -16.01 -21.75 -4.97
N GLY A 32 -16.58 -20.72 -5.57
CA GLY A 32 -17.22 -19.57 -4.90
C GLY A 32 -18.74 -19.50 -4.94
N THR A 33 -19.49 -20.63 -4.98
CA THR A 33 -20.94 -20.58 -4.92
C THR A 33 -21.53 -21.51 -3.85
N GLU A 34 -21.47 -21.11 -2.60
CA GLU A 34 -22.45 -21.54 -1.59
C GLU A 34 -23.08 -20.31 -0.95
N SER A 35 -24.35 -20.08 -1.31
CA SER A 35 -25.18 -19.02 -0.72
C SER A 35 -25.64 -19.41 0.69
N PRO A 36 -25.54 -18.53 1.70
CA PRO A 36 -26.11 -18.80 3.01
C PRO A 36 -27.63 -18.74 2.98
N LYS A 37 -28.27 -19.71 3.65
CA LYS A 37 -29.72 -19.86 3.79
C LYS A 37 -30.33 -18.61 4.42
N ARG A 38 -31.30 -18.01 3.74
CA ARG A 38 -32.14 -16.91 4.25
C ARG A 38 -32.94 -17.37 5.46
N HIS A 39 -32.73 -16.75 6.61
CA HIS A 39 -33.70 -16.80 7.72
C HIS A 39 -34.84 -15.85 7.40
N ALA A 40 -36.08 -16.40 7.43
CA ALA A 40 -37.31 -15.65 7.24
C ALA A 40 -37.57 -14.73 8.45
N HIS A 41 -37.68 -13.43 8.19
CA HIS A 41 -38.18 -12.47 9.17
C HIS A 41 -39.71 -12.45 9.17
N PRO A 42 -40.37 -12.31 10.33
CA PRO A 42 -41.84 -12.25 10.42
C PRO A 42 -42.38 -10.92 9.89
N HIS A 43 -43.52 -10.98 9.21
CA HIS A 43 -44.22 -9.81 8.66
C HIS A 43 -44.63 -8.81 9.75
N PRO A 44 -44.50 -7.49 9.53
CA PRO A 44 -45.01 -6.49 10.41
C PRO A 44 -46.54 -6.37 10.31
N ARG A 45 -47.19 -6.18 11.47
CA ARG A 45 -48.63 -5.94 11.58
C ARG A 45 -48.97 -4.53 11.09
N PRO A 46 -50.19 -4.27 10.56
CA PRO A 46 -50.58 -2.93 10.11
C PRO A 46 -50.77 -1.99 11.30
N HIS A 47 -50.21 -0.80 11.21
CA HIS A 47 -50.43 0.29 12.15
C HIS A 47 -51.72 1.05 11.82
N PRO A 48 -52.45 1.58 12.83
CA PRO A 48 -53.64 2.39 12.63
C PRO A 48 -53.29 3.79 12.09
N GLN A 49 -54.13 4.27 11.20
CA GLN A 49 -54.02 5.63 10.61
C GLN A 49 -54.25 6.67 11.69
N GLY A 50 -53.23 7.51 11.92
CA GLY A 50 -53.34 8.74 12.72
C GLY A 50 -53.52 9.97 11.82
N PRO A 51 -54.04 11.08 12.35
CA PRO A 51 -54.50 12.23 11.56
C PRO A 51 -53.32 13.08 11.04
N GLY A 52 -53.46 13.53 9.81
CA GLY A 52 -52.89 14.74 9.24
C GLY A 52 -51.37 14.88 9.30
N VAL A 53 -50.69 14.44 8.22
CA VAL A 53 -49.31 14.86 7.95
C VAL A 53 -49.34 16.36 7.64
N PRO A 54 -48.57 17.21 8.37
CA PRO A 54 -48.39 18.60 7.93
C PRO A 54 -47.61 18.59 6.62
N GLU A 55 -48.07 19.44 5.70
CA GLU A 55 -47.47 19.77 4.44
C GLU A 55 -45.95 19.91 4.61
N ALA A 56 -45.17 18.96 4.03
CA ALA A 56 -43.72 19.00 4.08
C ALA A 56 -43.28 20.26 3.36
N ALA A 57 -42.75 21.21 4.11
CA ALA A 57 -41.99 22.31 3.56
C ALA A 57 -40.98 21.72 2.57
N GLU A 58 -40.97 22.21 1.34
CA GLU A 58 -39.99 21.86 0.31
C GLU A 58 -38.58 22.00 0.87
N ALA A 59 -38.02 20.91 1.37
CA ALA A 59 -36.60 20.82 1.58
C ALA A 59 -36.01 20.95 0.16
N ALA A 60 -35.40 22.08 -0.12
CA ALA A 60 -34.61 22.23 -1.35
C ALA A 60 -33.65 21.04 -1.39
N GLU A 61 -33.90 20.11 -2.30
CA GLU A 61 -33.04 18.94 -2.50
C GLU A 61 -31.62 19.47 -2.77
N ALA A 62 -30.74 19.31 -1.79
CA ALA A 62 -29.36 19.74 -1.93
C ALA A 62 -28.73 18.89 -3.05
N VAL A 63 -28.49 19.51 -4.18
CA VAL A 63 -27.78 18.87 -5.31
C VAL A 63 -26.41 18.44 -4.81
N PRO A 64 -26.03 17.14 -4.90
CA PRO A 64 -24.72 16.70 -4.49
C PRO A 64 -23.62 17.50 -5.19
N SER A 65 -22.68 18.04 -4.44
CA SER A 65 -21.53 18.75 -4.99
C SER A 65 -20.39 17.79 -5.29
N PHE A 66 -19.57 18.10 -6.29
CA PHE A 66 -18.38 17.34 -6.64
C PHE A 66 -17.18 18.28 -6.78
N ALA A 67 -16.08 17.96 -6.10
CA ALA A 67 -14.86 18.75 -6.10
C ALA A 67 -13.68 18.02 -6.75
N VAL A 68 -12.77 18.76 -7.34
CA VAL A 68 -11.49 18.26 -7.88
C VAL A 68 -10.35 18.89 -7.10
N ILE A 69 -9.43 18.06 -6.58
CA ILE A 69 -8.27 18.49 -5.81
C ILE A 69 -6.98 18.10 -6.55
N PRO A 70 -6.29 19.08 -7.16
CA PRO A 70 -5.05 18.83 -7.90
C PRO A 70 -3.87 18.54 -6.97
N GLY A 71 -2.81 17.92 -7.52
CA GLY A 71 -1.64 17.47 -6.77
C GLY A 71 -0.92 18.57 -5.97
N GLU A 72 -0.93 19.82 -6.44
CA GLU A 72 -0.35 20.94 -5.69
C GLU A 72 -1.09 21.17 -4.36
N GLN A 73 -2.41 21.10 -4.37
CA GLN A 73 -3.22 21.23 -3.15
C GLN A 73 -3.04 20.03 -2.22
N VAL A 74 -3.01 18.80 -2.79
CA VAL A 74 -2.71 17.57 -2.06
C VAL A 74 -1.36 17.69 -1.35
N GLN A 75 -0.31 18.07 -2.09
CA GLN A 75 1.04 18.21 -1.51
C GLN A 75 1.10 19.28 -0.42
N ARG A 76 0.41 20.41 -0.62
CA ARG A 76 0.34 21.52 0.37
C ARG A 76 -0.34 21.06 1.65
N ALA A 77 -1.45 20.32 1.54
CA ALA A 77 -2.17 19.80 2.69
C ALA A 77 -1.34 18.79 3.49
N LEU A 78 -0.54 17.94 2.82
CA LEU A 78 0.22 16.87 3.47
C LEU A 78 1.56 17.32 4.09
N ARG A 79 2.15 18.39 3.59
CA ARG A 79 3.49 18.84 4.00
C ARG A 79 3.56 19.25 5.46
N GLY A 80 4.50 18.65 6.22
CA GLY A 80 4.74 18.97 7.64
C GLY A 80 3.74 18.30 8.60
N HIS A 81 2.89 17.41 8.08
CA HIS A 81 1.89 16.69 8.87
C HIS A 81 2.20 15.20 9.07
N GLU A 82 3.47 14.79 8.94
CA GLU A 82 3.91 13.38 8.95
C GLU A 82 3.38 12.64 10.19
N LYS A 83 3.47 13.24 11.38
CA LYS A 83 2.93 12.64 12.63
C LYS A 83 1.43 12.41 12.56
N ARG A 84 0.68 13.43 12.10
CA ARG A 84 -0.77 13.33 11.98
C ARG A 84 -1.18 12.27 10.99
N ILE A 85 -0.47 12.17 9.87
CA ILE A 85 -0.74 11.17 8.84
C ILE A 85 -0.47 9.75 9.37
N VAL A 86 0.61 9.55 10.13
CA VAL A 86 0.87 8.26 10.81
C VAL A 86 -0.24 7.91 11.78
N GLU A 87 -0.79 8.86 12.54
CA GLU A 87 -1.96 8.64 13.42
C GLU A 87 -3.21 8.22 12.64
N LEU A 88 -3.47 8.84 11.48
CA LEU A 88 -4.60 8.48 10.61
C LEU A 88 -4.44 7.04 10.06
N VAL A 89 -3.24 6.70 9.62
CA VAL A 89 -2.91 5.36 9.13
C VAL A 89 -3.03 4.33 10.25
N GLU A 90 -2.57 4.64 11.47
CA GLU A 90 -2.77 3.78 12.63
C GLU A 90 -4.25 3.57 12.96
N ALA A 91 -5.05 4.64 12.93
CA ALA A 91 -6.50 4.55 13.16
C ALA A 91 -7.19 3.67 12.11
N ALA A 92 -6.80 3.79 10.84
CA ALA A 92 -7.32 2.95 9.76
C ALA A 92 -6.94 1.47 9.94
N TYR A 93 -5.71 1.15 10.35
CA TYR A 93 -5.32 -0.21 10.69
C TYR A 93 -6.13 -0.78 11.85
N ARG A 94 -6.37 0.02 12.91
CA ARG A 94 -7.21 -0.42 14.05
C ARG A 94 -8.65 -0.70 13.63
N LEU A 95 -9.24 0.13 12.75
CA LEU A 95 -10.58 -0.12 12.21
C LEU A 95 -10.58 -1.39 11.35
N HIS A 96 -9.54 -1.61 10.55
CA HIS A 96 -9.39 -2.80 9.74
C HIS A 96 -9.32 -4.07 10.60
N GLY A 97 -8.46 -4.10 11.64
CA GLY A 97 -8.36 -5.22 12.57
C GLY A 97 -9.62 -5.46 13.41
N GLN A 98 -10.51 -4.48 13.52
CA GLN A 98 -11.84 -4.60 14.14
C GLN A 98 -12.93 -5.06 13.17
N GLY A 99 -12.62 -5.33 11.90
CA GLY A 99 -13.60 -5.67 10.87
C GLY A 99 -14.56 -4.54 10.51
N ARG A 100 -14.14 -3.28 10.69
CA ARG A 100 -14.93 -2.07 10.42
C ARG A 100 -14.50 -1.39 9.12
N THR A 101 -13.89 -2.12 8.23
CA THR A 101 -13.52 -1.70 6.89
C THR A 101 -13.83 -2.82 5.92
N ASP A 102 -14.02 -2.46 4.66
CA ASP A 102 -14.05 -3.41 3.57
C ASP A 102 -12.95 -3.06 2.56
N SER A 103 -12.08 -4.01 2.27
CA SER A 103 -10.99 -3.89 1.31
C SER A 103 -10.98 -5.14 0.44
N PRO A 104 -11.82 -5.20 -0.59
CA PRO A 104 -11.83 -6.34 -1.49
C PRO A 104 -10.51 -6.45 -2.26
N PRO A 105 -10.21 -7.63 -2.82
CA PRO A 105 -9.03 -7.81 -3.65
C PRO A 105 -8.94 -6.79 -4.76
N SER A 106 -7.74 -6.26 -4.98
CA SER A 106 -7.49 -5.33 -6.07
C SER A 106 -7.71 -5.97 -7.44
N TYR A 107 -8.35 -5.24 -8.35
CA TYR A 107 -8.49 -5.65 -9.74
C TYR A 107 -7.38 -5.09 -10.60
N PHE A 108 -6.77 -5.94 -11.43
CA PHE A 108 -5.67 -5.58 -12.32
C PHE A 108 -6.16 -5.56 -13.76
N LEU A 109 -6.19 -4.38 -14.37
CA LEU A 109 -6.28 -4.25 -15.81
C LEU A 109 -4.87 -4.45 -16.40
N ARG A 110 -4.64 -5.62 -16.98
CA ARG A 110 -3.41 -5.99 -17.69
C ARG A 110 -3.55 -5.69 -19.17
N LEU A 111 -2.47 -5.25 -19.78
CA LEU A 111 -2.43 -4.88 -21.20
C LEU A 111 -1.61 -5.93 -21.94
N PRO A 112 -2.23 -6.76 -22.80
CA PRO A 112 -1.53 -7.87 -23.49
C PRO A 112 -0.33 -7.42 -24.33
N ASP A 113 -0.44 -6.23 -24.93
CA ASP A 113 0.63 -5.60 -25.73
C ASP A 113 1.71 -4.87 -24.91
N ARG A 114 1.50 -4.78 -23.58
CA ARG A 114 2.38 -4.09 -22.62
C ARG A 114 2.46 -4.85 -21.30
N PRO A 115 3.05 -6.05 -21.26
CA PRO A 115 2.98 -6.94 -20.09
C PRO A 115 3.61 -6.35 -18.81
N GLY A 116 4.57 -5.42 -18.95
CA GLY A 116 5.14 -4.69 -17.81
C GLY A 116 4.22 -3.59 -17.24
N SER A 117 3.17 -3.20 -17.97
CA SER A 117 2.28 -2.11 -17.62
C SER A 117 0.94 -2.64 -17.09
N ARG A 118 0.35 -1.88 -16.14
CA ARG A 118 -0.94 -2.25 -15.55
C ARG A 118 -1.66 -1.03 -14.98
N ILE A 119 -2.97 -1.14 -14.88
CA ILE A 119 -3.78 -0.22 -14.06
C ILE A 119 -4.50 -1.05 -13.00
N ILE A 120 -4.55 -0.54 -11.78
CA ILE A 120 -5.07 -1.26 -10.61
C ILE A 120 -6.22 -0.46 -10.02
N ALA A 121 -7.36 -1.12 -9.84
CA ALA A 121 -8.51 -0.63 -9.09
C ALA A 121 -8.43 -1.14 -7.65
N LEU A 122 -8.47 -0.23 -6.67
CA LEU A 122 -8.48 -0.56 -5.24
C LEU A 122 -9.72 0.09 -4.61
N PRO A 123 -10.91 -0.54 -4.77
CA PRO A 123 -12.10 -0.10 -4.04
C PRO A 123 -11.91 -0.38 -2.55
N ALA A 124 -12.50 0.46 -1.70
CA ALA A 124 -12.47 0.27 -0.26
C ALA A 124 -13.60 1.02 0.43
N SER A 125 -13.94 0.58 1.64
CA SER A 125 -14.84 1.26 2.58
C SER A 125 -14.14 1.41 3.93
N LEU A 126 -14.05 2.63 4.42
CA LEU A 126 -13.53 2.96 5.74
C LEU A 126 -14.71 3.36 6.63
N GLY A 127 -15.05 2.51 7.59
CA GLY A 127 -16.12 2.80 8.55
C GLY A 127 -15.69 3.78 9.65
N GLY A 128 -16.54 3.99 10.63
CA GLY A 128 -16.30 4.89 11.74
C GLY A 128 -17.26 6.07 11.76
N GLN A 129 -16.98 7.09 12.60
CA GLN A 129 -17.82 8.29 12.69
C GLN A 129 -17.77 9.15 11.42
N GLU A 130 -16.69 9.09 10.69
CA GLU A 130 -16.45 9.83 9.45
C GLU A 130 -16.25 8.83 8.31
N GLY A 131 -17.21 7.89 8.17
CA GLY A 131 -17.16 6.86 7.15
C GLY A 131 -16.98 7.45 5.74
N VAL A 132 -16.16 6.79 4.93
CA VAL A 132 -15.94 7.16 3.53
C VAL A 132 -15.69 5.93 2.70
N ASP A 133 -16.38 5.86 1.57
CA ASP A 133 -16.16 4.84 0.56
C ASP A 133 -15.35 5.43 -0.60
N GLY A 134 -14.84 4.59 -1.47
CA GLY A 134 -14.16 5.12 -2.63
C GLY A 134 -13.29 4.12 -3.37
N ILE A 135 -12.54 4.65 -4.30
CA ILE A 135 -11.64 3.85 -5.13
C ILE A 135 -10.38 4.62 -5.49
N LYS A 136 -9.23 3.99 -5.30
CA LYS A 136 -8.01 4.42 -5.96
C LYS A 136 -7.87 3.73 -7.30
N TRP A 137 -7.65 4.51 -8.36
CA TRP A 137 -7.32 4.07 -9.69
C TRP A 137 -5.88 4.47 -9.99
N ILE A 138 -4.95 3.50 -9.97
CA ILE A 138 -3.51 3.75 -10.10
C ILE A 138 -2.91 2.99 -11.27
N SER A 139 -2.17 3.69 -12.12
CA SER A 139 -1.41 3.11 -13.22
C SER A 139 0.07 2.93 -12.86
N SER A 140 0.69 1.92 -13.46
CA SER A 140 2.13 1.67 -13.39
C SER A 140 2.62 1.33 -14.79
N PHE A 141 3.37 2.24 -15.39
CA PHE A 141 3.93 2.17 -16.74
C PHE A 141 5.44 2.40 -16.65
N PRO A 142 6.26 1.33 -16.52
CA PRO A 142 7.70 1.46 -16.32
C PRO A 142 8.41 2.26 -17.42
N ASP A 143 7.97 2.12 -18.68
CA ASP A 143 8.58 2.79 -19.83
C ASP A 143 8.45 4.32 -19.82
N ASN A 144 7.52 4.85 -19.03
CA ASN A 144 7.34 6.29 -18.87
C ASN A 144 8.62 6.99 -18.39
N VAL A 145 9.42 6.31 -17.57
CA VAL A 145 10.67 6.88 -17.02
C VAL A 145 11.64 7.27 -18.13
N ALA A 146 11.74 6.46 -19.18
CA ALA A 146 12.58 6.77 -20.34
C ALA A 146 12.09 8.00 -21.12
N ALA A 147 10.79 8.32 -21.02
CA ALA A 147 10.19 9.51 -21.63
C ALA A 147 10.18 10.72 -20.67
N GLY A 148 10.80 10.64 -19.49
CA GLY A 148 10.79 11.71 -18.49
C GLY A 148 9.43 11.91 -17.79
N ILE A 149 8.52 10.93 -17.88
CA ILE A 149 7.20 10.94 -17.25
C ILE A 149 7.23 10.00 -16.03
N PRO A 150 6.60 10.34 -14.90
CA PRO A 150 6.53 9.45 -13.75
C PRO A 150 5.95 8.07 -14.10
N ARG A 151 6.57 7.01 -13.59
CA ARG A 151 6.13 5.62 -13.79
C ARG A 151 4.68 5.40 -13.32
N ALA A 152 4.29 6.01 -12.22
CA ALA A 152 2.97 5.84 -11.62
C ALA A 152 2.18 7.15 -11.62
N SER A 153 0.90 7.04 -11.88
CA SER A 153 -0.08 8.12 -11.69
C SER A 153 -1.35 7.54 -11.09
N ALA A 154 -2.06 8.32 -10.28
CA ALA A 154 -3.27 7.83 -9.63
C ALA A 154 -4.30 8.94 -9.41
N VAL A 155 -5.56 8.54 -9.38
CA VAL A 155 -6.66 9.33 -8.84
C VAL A 155 -7.36 8.57 -7.73
N LEU A 156 -7.92 9.29 -6.77
CA LEU A 156 -8.78 8.78 -5.70
C LEU A 156 -10.14 9.43 -5.83
N ILE A 157 -11.18 8.61 -5.91
CA ILE A 157 -12.56 9.07 -5.82
C ILE A 157 -13.05 8.77 -4.41
N LEU A 158 -13.63 9.77 -3.75
CA LEU A 158 -14.27 9.64 -2.44
C LEU A 158 -15.78 9.70 -2.62
N ASN A 159 -16.47 8.74 -1.99
CA ASN A 159 -17.92 8.60 -1.99
C ASN A 159 -18.44 8.84 -0.57
N ASP A 160 -19.55 9.53 -0.48
CA ASP A 160 -20.32 9.67 0.75
C ASP A 160 -20.85 8.30 1.18
N HIS A 161 -20.63 7.94 2.43
CA HIS A 161 -20.93 6.60 2.95
C HIS A 161 -22.43 6.30 3.01
N ASP A 162 -23.27 7.31 3.25
CA ASP A 162 -24.71 7.13 3.44
C ASP A 162 -25.47 7.11 2.09
N THR A 163 -25.06 7.95 1.16
CA THR A 163 -25.75 8.12 -0.14
C THR A 163 -25.08 7.42 -1.30
N GLY A 164 -23.79 7.06 -1.16
CA GLY A 164 -22.98 6.48 -2.23
C GLY A 164 -22.57 7.49 -3.32
N TYR A 165 -22.99 8.77 -3.22
CA TYR A 165 -22.58 9.77 -4.21
C TYR A 165 -21.09 10.07 -4.12
N PRO A 166 -20.35 10.09 -5.25
CA PRO A 166 -19.00 10.59 -5.24
C PRO A 166 -19.02 12.11 -5.03
N PHE A 167 -18.19 12.60 -4.10
CA PHE A 167 -18.11 14.01 -3.78
C PHE A 167 -16.77 14.64 -4.10
N ALA A 168 -15.73 13.85 -4.35
CA ALA A 168 -14.42 14.38 -4.70
C ALA A 168 -13.61 13.43 -5.58
N CYS A 169 -12.75 14.03 -6.43
CA CYS A 169 -11.66 13.38 -7.14
C CYS A 169 -10.34 14.09 -6.80
N LEU A 170 -9.37 13.35 -6.28
CA LEU A 170 -8.07 13.87 -5.85
C LEU A 170 -6.95 13.28 -6.71
N GLU A 171 -5.89 14.04 -6.98
CA GLU A 171 -4.61 13.46 -7.37
C GLU A 171 -4.14 12.53 -6.25
N SER A 172 -3.74 11.32 -6.57
CA SER A 172 -3.53 10.28 -5.56
C SER A 172 -2.18 9.57 -5.65
N SER A 173 -1.31 9.90 -6.57
CA SER A 173 0.05 9.36 -6.54
C SER A 173 0.82 9.85 -5.30
N ILE A 174 0.61 11.13 -4.93
CA ILE A 174 1.15 11.74 -3.71
C ILE A 174 0.55 11.09 -2.47
N ILE A 175 -0.79 10.92 -2.43
CA ILE A 175 -1.48 10.24 -1.32
C ILE A 175 -0.97 8.80 -1.16
N SER A 176 -0.83 8.07 -2.27
CA SER A 176 -0.34 6.69 -2.25
C SER A 176 1.10 6.58 -1.73
N ALA A 177 2.00 7.48 -2.13
CA ALA A 177 3.36 7.51 -1.59
C ALA A 177 3.36 7.86 -0.09
N THR A 178 2.56 8.83 0.29
CA THR A 178 2.40 9.33 1.66
C THR A 178 1.91 8.24 2.61
N ARG A 179 0.77 7.56 2.30
CA ARG A 179 0.24 6.51 3.17
C ARG A 179 1.17 5.29 3.25
N THR A 180 1.92 5.01 2.16
CA THR A 180 2.92 3.93 2.15
C THR A 180 4.07 4.25 3.10
N ALA A 181 4.58 5.45 3.05
CA ALA A 181 5.65 5.90 3.95
C ALA A 181 5.17 6.01 5.41
N ALA A 182 3.94 6.46 5.63
CA ALA A 182 3.34 6.51 6.97
C ALA A 182 3.19 5.10 7.56
N SER A 183 2.73 4.12 6.77
CA SER A 183 2.66 2.70 7.16
C SER A 183 4.05 2.15 7.52
N ALA A 184 5.06 2.43 6.71
CA ALA A 184 6.44 2.00 6.98
C ALA A 184 7.00 2.63 8.27
N ALA A 185 6.81 3.93 8.48
CA ALA A 185 7.25 4.63 9.68
C ALA A 185 6.52 4.15 10.95
N LEU A 186 5.20 3.88 10.84
CA LEU A 186 4.41 3.28 11.91
C LEU A 186 4.93 1.88 12.27
N ALA A 187 5.14 1.02 11.26
CA ALA A 187 5.69 -0.31 11.46
C ALA A 187 7.08 -0.26 12.10
N ALA A 188 7.96 0.63 11.63
CA ALA A 188 9.27 0.83 12.24
C ALA A 188 9.17 1.18 13.73
N ASP A 189 8.28 2.13 14.10
CA ASP A 189 8.08 2.50 15.50
C ASP A 189 7.52 1.34 16.34
N ARG A 190 6.50 0.65 15.85
CA ARG A 190 5.83 -0.42 16.60
C ARG A 190 6.70 -1.66 16.73
N LEU A 191 7.38 -2.08 15.67
CA LEU A 191 8.22 -3.28 15.63
C LEU A 191 9.60 -3.08 16.30
N SER A 192 10.06 -1.84 16.48
CA SER A 192 11.29 -1.58 17.23
C SER A 192 11.08 -1.57 18.74
N ARG A 193 9.84 -1.47 19.24
CA ARG A 193 9.55 -1.43 20.67
C ARG A 193 9.85 -2.78 21.32
N GLY A 194 10.59 -2.75 22.42
CA GLY A 194 10.96 -3.96 23.16
C GLY A 194 12.12 -4.75 22.56
N ARG A 195 12.76 -4.30 21.51
CA ARG A 195 14.01 -4.88 21.01
C ARG A 195 15.15 -4.57 21.98
N ALA A 196 15.95 -5.59 22.32
CA ALA A 196 17.08 -5.43 23.23
C ALA A 196 18.13 -4.43 22.73
N ALA A 197 18.29 -4.33 21.40
CA ALA A 197 19.19 -3.39 20.75
C ALA A 197 18.67 -1.92 20.73
N GLY A 198 17.43 -1.69 21.22
CA GLY A 198 16.81 -0.38 21.16
C GLY A 198 16.36 0.02 19.75
N ARG A 199 16.25 1.33 19.54
CA ARG A 199 15.87 1.89 18.23
C ARG A 199 17.07 1.82 17.27
N PRO A 200 16.89 1.34 16.02
CA PRO A 200 17.94 1.31 15.00
C PRO A 200 18.65 2.66 14.83
N SER A 201 19.97 2.65 14.77
CA SER A 201 20.80 3.84 14.53
C SER A 201 21.42 3.86 13.12
N ARG A 202 21.45 2.71 12.44
CA ARG A 202 21.94 2.57 11.07
C ARG A 202 20.82 2.08 10.17
N VAL A 203 20.55 2.82 9.08
CA VAL A 203 19.54 2.45 8.09
C VAL A 203 20.15 2.23 6.73
N GLY A 204 19.70 1.16 6.03
CA GLY A 204 20.07 0.87 4.64
C GLY A 204 18.84 0.96 3.74
N PHE A 205 18.95 1.70 2.65
CA PHE A 205 17.91 1.83 1.63
C PHE A 205 18.29 1.07 0.37
N PHE A 206 17.46 0.10 -0.02
CA PHE A 206 17.51 -0.61 -1.29
C PHE A 206 16.43 -0.04 -2.22
N GLY A 207 16.85 0.49 -3.38
CA GLY A 207 16.00 1.28 -4.26
C GLY A 207 15.84 2.70 -3.71
N THR A 208 16.19 3.68 -4.52
CA THR A 208 16.37 5.09 -4.13
C THR A 208 15.37 6.02 -4.79
N GLY A 209 14.24 5.44 -5.23
CA GLY A 209 13.15 6.13 -5.88
C GLY A 209 12.31 7.02 -4.95
N LEU A 210 11.15 7.42 -5.45
CA LEU A 210 10.21 8.29 -4.75
C LEU A 210 9.80 7.72 -3.37
N ILE A 211 9.50 6.42 -3.30
CA ILE A 211 9.04 5.79 -2.05
C ILE A 211 10.12 5.83 -0.96
N ALA A 212 11.38 5.58 -1.31
CA ALA A 212 12.49 5.69 -0.36
C ALA A 212 12.60 7.11 0.24
N ARG A 213 12.44 8.16 -0.60
CA ARG A 213 12.43 9.55 -0.15
C ARG A 213 11.27 9.84 0.81
N TYR A 214 10.07 9.37 0.50
CA TYR A 214 8.92 9.53 1.37
C TYR A 214 9.10 8.77 2.70
N ILE A 215 9.61 7.53 2.68
CA ILE A 215 9.88 6.77 3.91
C ILE A 215 10.91 7.51 4.77
N HIS A 216 12.00 8.00 4.19
CA HIS A 216 12.98 8.82 4.92
C HIS A 216 12.33 10.07 5.54
N THR A 217 11.52 10.83 4.76
CA THR A 217 10.80 12.01 5.25
C THR A 217 9.89 11.66 6.44
N PHE A 218 9.14 10.56 6.37
CA PHE A 218 8.22 10.13 7.43
C PHE A 218 8.96 9.63 8.67
N LEU A 219 10.05 8.89 8.50
CA LEU A 219 10.92 8.52 9.62
C LEU A 219 11.44 9.76 10.31
N ALA A 220 12.03 10.70 9.59
CA ALA A 220 12.54 11.95 10.15
C ALA A 220 11.44 12.78 10.83
N GLY A 221 10.29 12.97 10.16
CA GLY A 221 9.13 13.71 10.66
C GLY A 221 8.50 13.10 11.91
N THR A 222 8.67 11.79 12.14
CA THR A 222 8.23 11.08 13.35
C THR A 222 9.33 10.93 14.42
N GLY A 223 10.44 11.62 14.23
CA GLY A 223 11.50 11.75 15.25
C GLY A 223 12.54 10.61 15.21
N TRP A 224 12.71 9.96 14.04
CA TRP A 224 13.85 9.09 13.82
C TRP A 224 15.08 9.92 13.43
N SER A 225 16.22 9.53 13.98
CA SER A 225 17.54 10.01 13.58
C SER A 225 18.47 8.84 13.44
N PHE A 226 19.34 8.88 12.44
CA PHE A 226 20.30 7.82 12.18
C PHE A 226 21.71 8.36 12.24
N ASP A 227 22.61 7.62 12.84
CA ASP A 227 24.04 7.95 12.85
C ASP A 227 24.66 7.71 11.47
N GLU A 228 24.16 6.69 10.78
CA GLU A 228 24.62 6.31 9.45
C GLU A 228 23.46 5.88 8.55
N ILE A 229 23.55 6.30 7.28
CA ILE A 229 22.58 5.96 6.23
C ILE A 229 23.33 5.33 5.06
N GLY A 230 23.07 4.04 4.82
CA GLY A 230 23.59 3.31 3.67
C GLY A 230 22.58 3.36 2.52
N VAL A 231 23.08 3.39 1.30
CA VAL A 231 22.28 3.51 0.08
C VAL A 231 22.76 2.49 -0.95
N HIS A 232 21.84 1.75 -1.55
CA HIS A 232 22.11 0.86 -2.68
C HIS A 232 21.03 1.01 -3.76
N ASP A 233 21.45 1.13 -5.00
CA ASP A 233 20.58 1.08 -6.18
C ASP A 233 21.33 0.47 -7.33
N ILE A 234 20.64 -0.29 -8.18
CA ILE A 234 21.24 -0.86 -9.40
C ILE A 234 21.63 0.21 -10.42
N ALA A 235 21.04 1.41 -10.33
CA ALA A 235 21.36 2.58 -11.12
C ALA A 235 22.20 3.56 -10.28
N PRO A 236 23.52 3.69 -10.54
CA PRO A 236 24.40 4.56 -9.74
C PRO A 236 23.97 6.02 -9.69
N GLU A 237 23.35 6.53 -10.76
CA GLU A 237 22.79 7.88 -10.82
C GLU A 237 21.60 8.05 -9.88
N SER A 238 20.78 7.03 -9.68
CA SER A 238 19.68 7.05 -8.72
C SER A 238 20.20 7.09 -7.28
N ALA A 239 21.21 6.27 -6.96
CA ALA A 239 21.88 6.30 -5.66
C ALA A 239 22.53 7.66 -5.38
N ALA A 240 23.21 8.25 -6.36
CA ALA A 240 23.80 9.58 -6.25
C ALA A 240 22.72 10.67 -6.04
N GLY A 241 21.60 10.59 -6.76
CA GLY A 241 20.47 11.51 -6.62
C GLY A 241 19.80 11.41 -5.23
N PHE A 242 19.70 10.21 -4.67
CA PHE A 242 19.16 10.01 -3.32
C PHE A 242 20.13 10.51 -2.25
N ARG A 243 21.43 10.26 -2.42
CA ARG A 243 22.46 10.83 -1.54
C ARG A 243 22.37 12.35 -1.50
N CYS A 244 22.28 13.01 -2.67
CA CYS A 244 22.15 14.47 -2.75
C CYS A 244 20.85 14.95 -2.03
N TYR A 245 19.74 14.24 -2.17
CA TYR A 245 18.51 14.52 -1.43
C TYR A 245 18.74 14.42 0.10
N LEU A 246 19.40 13.37 0.59
CA LEU A 246 19.69 13.18 2.01
C LEU A 246 20.55 14.32 2.56
N GLU A 247 21.59 14.73 1.83
CA GLU A 247 22.48 15.86 2.19
C GLU A 247 21.69 17.18 2.29
N GLN A 248 20.74 17.42 1.38
CA GLN A 248 19.89 18.61 1.36
C GLN A 248 18.79 18.60 2.43
N SER A 249 18.35 17.43 2.87
CA SER A 249 17.31 17.30 3.89
C SER A 249 17.75 17.68 5.30
N GLY A 250 19.02 17.98 5.50
CA GLY A 250 19.60 18.29 6.81
C GLY A 250 19.70 17.08 7.73
N THR A 251 19.65 15.89 7.20
CA THR A 251 19.77 14.64 7.96
C THR A 251 21.18 14.52 8.52
N ALA A 252 21.30 14.36 9.82
CA ALA A 252 22.58 14.43 10.56
C ALA A 252 23.32 13.09 10.59
N GLY A 253 23.28 12.26 9.61
CA GLY A 253 24.00 10.99 9.58
C GLY A 253 25.13 10.96 8.55
N ARG A 254 26.09 10.07 8.74
CA ARG A 254 27.06 9.75 7.69
C ARG A 254 26.35 8.98 6.57
N ILE A 255 26.47 9.44 5.34
CA ILE A 255 25.84 8.80 4.17
C ILE A 255 26.91 8.02 3.42
N SER A 256 26.65 6.74 3.15
CA SER A 256 27.51 5.85 2.34
C SER A 256 26.72 5.21 1.20
N VAL A 257 27.35 5.04 0.06
CA VAL A 257 26.81 4.28 -1.06
C VAL A 257 27.53 2.94 -1.09
N HIS A 258 26.76 1.86 -1.14
CA HIS A 258 27.26 0.48 -1.15
C HIS A 258 26.97 -0.12 -2.52
N GLU A 259 27.98 -0.72 -3.14
CA GLU A 259 27.85 -1.47 -4.39
C GLU A 259 27.37 -2.90 -4.13
N ASP A 260 27.78 -3.47 -2.99
CA ASP A 260 27.43 -4.83 -2.59
C ASP A 260 26.18 -4.82 -1.68
N PRO A 261 25.07 -5.50 -2.10
CA PRO A 261 23.88 -5.64 -1.28
C PRO A 261 24.10 -6.37 0.05
N GLU A 262 25.01 -7.37 0.10
CA GLU A 262 25.34 -8.08 1.36
C GLU A 262 25.94 -7.12 2.37
N GLU A 263 26.91 -6.31 1.94
CA GLU A 263 27.57 -5.33 2.80
C GLU A 263 26.55 -4.36 3.41
N LEU A 264 25.62 -3.84 2.62
CA LEU A 264 24.59 -2.92 3.11
C LEU A 264 23.64 -3.60 4.10
N ILE A 265 23.20 -4.85 3.85
CA ILE A 265 22.33 -5.57 4.76
C ILE A 265 23.03 -5.78 6.11
N ARG A 266 24.27 -6.29 6.10
CA ARG A 266 25.05 -6.54 7.32
C ARG A 266 25.39 -5.27 8.09
N PHE A 267 25.48 -4.15 7.40
CA PHE A 267 25.70 -2.82 7.99
C PHE A 267 24.48 -2.31 8.76
N SER A 268 23.25 -2.64 8.33
CA SER A 268 22.02 -1.93 8.68
C SER A 268 21.27 -2.57 9.84
N ASP A 269 20.88 -1.79 10.86
CA ASP A 269 19.97 -2.22 11.92
C ASP A 269 18.50 -2.13 11.48
N LEU A 270 18.23 -1.22 10.52
CA LEU A 270 16.96 -1.06 9.78
C LEU A 270 17.23 -1.17 8.29
N VAL A 271 16.61 -2.13 7.63
CA VAL A 271 16.71 -2.31 6.18
C VAL A 271 15.39 -1.91 5.53
N VAL A 272 15.44 -1.06 4.52
CA VAL A 272 14.26 -0.61 3.76
C VAL A 272 14.39 -1.06 2.31
N PHE A 273 13.52 -1.96 1.88
CA PHE A 273 13.38 -2.34 0.48
C PHE A 273 12.26 -1.53 -0.17
N ALA A 274 12.61 -0.68 -1.13
CA ALA A 274 11.71 0.17 -1.91
C ALA A 274 12.04 0.10 -3.40
N THR A 275 12.34 -1.09 -3.89
CA THR A 275 12.74 -1.39 -5.27
C THR A 275 11.53 -1.57 -6.20
N VAL A 276 11.77 -2.03 -7.40
CA VAL A 276 10.75 -2.48 -8.36
C VAL A 276 11.03 -3.92 -8.84
N ALA A 277 11.71 -4.72 -8.02
CA ALA A 277 12.07 -6.09 -8.34
C ALA A 277 10.85 -6.90 -8.77
N ALA A 278 10.97 -7.64 -9.86
CA ALA A 278 9.96 -8.58 -10.34
C ALA A 278 10.07 -9.93 -9.64
N GLU A 279 11.30 -10.31 -9.26
CA GLU A 279 11.68 -11.58 -8.63
C GLU A 279 12.62 -11.33 -7.45
N PRO A 280 12.72 -12.29 -6.50
CA PRO A 280 13.66 -12.19 -5.39
C PRO A 280 15.12 -12.10 -5.87
N HIS A 281 15.86 -11.17 -5.31
CA HIS A 281 17.28 -10.97 -5.60
C HIS A 281 18.16 -11.04 -4.35
N VAL A 282 17.58 -11.14 -3.16
CA VAL A 282 18.27 -11.37 -1.89
C VAL A 282 17.91 -12.75 -1.40
N GLY A 283 18.89 -13.68 -1.38
CA GLY A 283 18.66 -15.11 -1.19
C GLY A 283 19.33 -15.75 0.02
N ASP A 284 20.31 -15.11 0.64
CA ASP A 284 21.07 -15.71 1.74
C ASP A 284 20.59 -15.22 3.12
N PRO A 285 19.92 -16.07 3.95
CA PRO A 285 19.49 -15.71 5.29
C PRO A 285 20.65 -15.30 6.23
N SER A 286 21.88 -15.74 5.95
CA SER A 286 23.03 -15.41 6.80
C SER A 286 23.37 -13.92 6.81
N TRP A 287 22.96 -13.17 5.79
CA TRP A 287 23.12 -11.71 5.73
C TRP A 287 22.37 -11.00 6.85
N PHE A 288 21.29 -11.62 7.35
CA PHE A 288 20.42 -11.08 8.39
C PHE A 288 20.73 -11.62 9.79
N ALA A 289 21.86 -12.32 10.01
CA ALA A 289 22.21 -12.98 11.26
C ALA A 289 22.30 -12.03 12.49
N HIS A 290 22.44 -10.73 12.27
CA HIS A 290 22.42 -9.70 13.32
C HIS A 290 20.99 -9.25 13.71
N ASN A 291 19.96 -9.91 13.17
CA ASN A 291 18.55 -9.70 13.49
C ASN A 291 18.05 -8.25 13.21
N PRO A 292 18.20 -7.70 12.00
CA PRO A 292 17.73 -6.36 11.69
C PRO A 292 16.19 -6.27 11.69
N LEU A 293 15.66 -5.05 11.76
CA LEU A 293 14.30 -4.74 11.36
C LEU A 293 14.28 -4.48 9.87
N VAL A 294 13.32 -5.10 9.14
CA VAL A 294 13.22 -4.99 7.70
C VAL A 294 11.84 -4.44 7.31
N LEU A 295 11.81 -3.32 6.61
CA LEU A 295 10.63 -2.76 5.97
C LEU A 295 10.64 -3.18 4.50
N HIS A 296 9.96 -4.28 4.19
CA HIS A 296 9.91 -4.88 2.86
C HIS A 296 8.73 -4.32 2.04
N VAL A 297 8.84 -3.04 1.64
CA VAL A 297 7.74 -2.28 1.01
C VAL A 297 7.57 -2.63 -0.47
N SER A 298 8.60 -3.11 -1.11
CA SER A 298 8.62 -3.47 -2.54
C SER A 298 8.12 -4.90 -2.86
N LEU A 299 7.82 -5.70 -1.87
CA LEU A 299 7.09 -6.97 -1.93
C LEU A 299 7.87 -8.21 -2.40
N ARG A 300 8.91 -8.12 -3.25
CA ARG A 300 9.49 -9.28 -3.96
C ARG A 300 11.00 -9.40 -3.87
N ASP A 301 11.66 -8.66 -3.00
CA ASP A 301 13.12 -8.63 -2.93
C ASP A 301 13.71 -9.86 -2.24
N LEU A 302 12.98 -10.41 -1.26
CA LEU A 302 13.45 -11.47 -0.39
C LEU A 302 13.04 -12.85 -0.90
N ALA A 303 14.00 -13.78 -0.95
CA ALA A 303 13.70 -15.18 -1.21
C ALA A 303 12.89 -15.83 -0.08
N PRO A 304 12.10 -16.88 -0.37
CA PRO A 304 11.31 -17.60 0.65
C PRO A 304 12.10 -18.02 1.88
N GLU A 305 13.35 -18.42 1.72
CA GLU A 305 14.24 -18.87 2.79
C GLU A 305 14.49 -17.79 3.84
N ILE A 306 14.57 -16.53 3.43
CA ILE A 306 14.71 -15.38 4.33
C ILE A 306 13.40 -15.14 5.08
N VAL A 307 12.26 -15.20 4.37
CA VAL A 307 10.93 -15.09 4.99
C VAL A 307 10.77 -16.18 6.05
N LEU A 308 11.09 -17.43 5.74
CA LEU A 308 10.96 -18.56 6.66
C LEU A 308 11.90 -18.48 7.87
N ALA A 309 13.06 -17.82 7.72
CA ALA A 309 14.01 -17.60 8.81
C ALA A 309 13.67 -16.39 9.70
N SER A 310 12.65 -15.60 9.34
CA SER A 310 12.30 -14.34 9.98
C SER A 310 10.99 -14.41 10.77
N ALA A 311 10.75 -13.41 11.60
CA ALA A 311 9.42 -13.13 12.14
C ALA A 311 8.69 -12.16 11.19
N ASN A 312 7.58 -12.60 10.61
CA ASN A 312 6.90 -11.91 9.55
C ASN A 312 5.61 -11.26 10.02
N PHE A 313 5.49 -9.97 9.74
CA PHE A 313 4.30 -9.17 9.98
C PHE A 313 3.83 -8.57 8.64
N VAL A 314 2.52 -8.56 8.44
CA VAL A 314 1.89 -8.05 7.22
C VAL A 314 0.86 -6.99 7.56
N ASP A 315 0.35 -6.26 6.57
CA ASP A 315 -0.78 -5.36 6.77
C ASP A 315 -2.12 -6.11 6.75
N ASP A 316 -2.26 -7.07 5.83
CA ASP A 316 -3.38 -8.00 5.73
C ASP A 316 -2.91 -9.32 5.13
N VAL A 317 -3.33 -10.44 5.72
CA VAL A 317 -2.85 -11.78 5.33
C VAL A 317 -3.30 -12.14 3.91
N GLU A 318 -4.60 -11.95 3.61
CA GLU A 318 -5.17 -12.35 2.33
C GLU A 318 -4.68 -11.48 1.17
N HIS A 319 -4.32 -10.22 1.44
CA HIS A 319 -3.73 -9.34 0.44
C HIS A 319 -2.25 -9.66 0.20
N CYS A 320 -1.49 -9.95 1.26
CA CYS A 320 -0.07 -10.24 1.15
C CYS A 320 0.24 -11.59 0.50
N LEU A 321 -0.58 -12.60 0.72
CA LEU A 321 -0.38 -13.93 0.15
C LEU A 321 -0.93 -14.05 -1.28
N ARG A 322 -0.60 -13.06 -2.13
CA ARG A 322 -1.04 -12.96 -3.54
C ARG A 322 0.07 -12.38 -4.41
N ALA A 323 -0.16 -12.47 -5.72
CA ALA A 323 0.64 -11.78 -6.74
C ALA A 323 2.16 -12.02 -6.68
N GLY A 324 2.58 -13.20 -6.20
CA GLY A 324 4.01 -13.56 -6.12
C GLY A 324 4.83 -12.67 -5.20
N THR A 325 4.26 -12.19 -4.10
CA THR A 325 5.02 -11.52 -3.05
C THR A 325 5.97 -12.49 -2.36
N SER A 326 7.01 -12.03 -1.69
CA SER A 326 7.92 -12.93 -0.95
C SER A 326 7.18 -13.79 0.09
N PRO A 327 6.21 -13.29 0.88
CA PRO A 327 5.37 -14.15 1.73
C PRO A 327 4.53 -15.16 0.95
N HIS A 328 3.96 -14.79 -0.22
CA HIS A 328 3.21 -15.73 -1.05
C HIS A 328 4.10 -16.85 -1.61
N LEU A 329 5.33 -16.54 -2.02
CA LEU A 329 6.30 -17.54 -2.45
C LEU A 329 6.69 -18.50 -1.31
N ALA A 330 6.80 -18.00 -0.07
CA ALA A 330 7.04 -18.83 1.10
C ALA A 330 5.86 -19.75 1.42
N GLU A 331 4.60 -19.27 1.29
CA GLU A 331 3.39 -20.11 1.38
C GLU A 331 3.38 -21.19 0.30
N GLN A 332 3.66 -20.85 -0.96
CA GLN A 332 3.73 -21.83 -2.05
C GLN A 332 4.80 -22.90 -1.85
N LEU A 333 5.94 -22.51 -1.28
CA LEU A 333 7.05 -23.43 -0.99
C LEU A 333 6.72 -24.42 0.12
N THR A 334 6.04 -23.96 1.19
CA THR A 334 5.79 -24.77 2.39
C THR A 334 4.41 -25.38 2.46
N GLY A 335 3.43 -24.84 1.72
CA GLY A 335 2.01 -25.17 1.86
C GLY A 335 1.42 -24.73 3.20
N SER A 336 2.08 -23.86 3.98
CA SER A 336 1.68 -23.41 5.31
C SER A 336 1.82 -21.90 5.45
N ARG A 337 1.04 -21.31 6.37
CA ARG A 337 1.09 -19.90 6.77
C ARG A 337 1.71 -19.72 8.16
N ASP A 338 2.26 -20.77 8.77
CA ASP A 338 2.80 -20.77 10.14
C ASP A 338 3.99 -19.81 10.32
N PHE A 339 4.61 -19.37 9.23
CA PHE A 339 5.67 -18.37 9.22
C PHE A 339 5.17 -16.95 9.47
N LEU A 340 3.85 -16.69 9.37
CA LEU A 340 3.26 -15.39 9.68
C LEU A 340 3.06 -15.26 11.18
N ASN A 341 3.60 -14.19 11.76
CA ASN A 341 3.53 -13.93 13.20
C ASN A 341 2.34 -13.03 13.58
N GLY A 342 1.74 -12.36 12.60
CA GLY A 342 0.56 -11.52 12.78
C GLY A 342 0.49 -10.35 11.81
N THR A 343 -0.49 -9.49 12.04
CA THR A 343 -0.66 -8.25 11.28
C THR A 343 -0.09 -7.06 12.04
N LEU A 344 0.08 -5.94 11.34
CA LEU A 344 0.49 -4.69 11.98
C LEU A 344 -0.53 -4.24 13.05
N ASP A 345 -1.83 -4.48 12.85
CA ASP A 345 -2.84 -4.20 13.87
C ASP A 345 -2.68 -5.10 15.12
N ASP A 346 -2.29 -6.37 14.96
CA ASP A 346 -1.97 -7.25 16.10
C ASP A 346 -0.84 -6.67 16.93
N VAL A 347 0.20 -6.14 16.28
CA VAL A 347 1.33 -5.48 16.95
C VAL A 347 0.88 -4.19 17.64
N ILE A 348 0.09 -3.34 16.97
CA ILE A 348 -0.45 -2.10 17.52
C ILE A 348 -1.33 -2.35 18.75
N ALA A 349 -2.12 -3.42 18.70
CA ALA A 349 -3.01 -3.81 19.80
C ALA A 349 -2.31 -4.61 20.91
N GLY A 350 -1.04 -4.98 20.73
CA GLY A 350 -0.29 -5.80 21.70
C GLY A 350 -0.75 -7.24 21.80
N ARG A 351 -1.38 -7.78 20.75
CA ARG A 351 -1.88 -9.16 20.70
C ARG A 351 -0.80 -10.20 20.41
N VAL A 352 0.35 -9.77 19.88
CA VAL A 352 1.46 -10.62 19.48
C VAL A 352 2.76 -10.16 20.13
N ALA A 353 3.63 -11.13 20.47
CA ALA A 353 4.95 -10.85 20.98
C ALA A 353 5.95 -10.60 19.84
N LEU A 354 6.87 -9.68 20.05
CA LEU A 354 7.94 -9.40 19.11
C LEU A 354 9.18 -10.24 19.48
N PRO A 355 9.64 -11.14 18.61
CA PRO A 355 10.86 -11.92 18.87
C PRO A 355 12.09 -11.02 18.74
N SER A 356 13.14 -11.38 19.53
CA SER A 356 14.43 -10.68 19.51
C SER A 356 15.58 -11.54 18.98
N ASP A 357 15.29 -12.82 18.69
CA ASP A 357 16.26 -13.86 18.32
C ASP A 357 16.38 -14.08 16.80
N ARG A 358 15.63 -13.33 16.01
CA ARG A 358 15.61 -13.43 14.56
C ARG A 358 15.27 -12.09 13.90
N PRO A 359 15.50 -11.92 12.58
CA PRO A 359 15.07 -10.75 11.84
C PRO A 359 13.56 -10.54 11.96
N VAL A 360 13.12 -9.28 12.01
CA VAL A 360 11.70 -8.92 12.00
C VAL A 360 11.40 -8.24 10.66
N VAL A 361 10.49 -8.82 9.88
CA VAL A 361 10.16 -8.34 8.54
C VAL A 361 8.71 -7.84 8.53
N PHE A 362 8.51 -6.64 8.05
CA PHE A 362 7.19 -6.09 7.71
C PHE A 362 7.01 -6.02 6.21
N SER A 363 6.06 -6.80 5.69
CA SER A 363 5.77 -6.89 4.26
C SER A 363 4.33 -6.41 3.98
N PRO A 364 4.07 -5.10 3.82
CA PRO A 364 2.74 -4.60 3.52
C PRO A 364 2.41 -4.75 2.03
N PHE A 365 1.21 -5.20 1.70
CA PHE A 365 0.69 -5.15 0.33
C PHE A 365 0.15 -3.75 -0.02
N GLY A 366 -0.47 -3.10 0.96
CA GLY A 366 -1.07 -1.79 0.84
C GLY A 366 -2.59 -1.85 0.65
N LEU A 367 -3.32 -1.38 1.66
CA LEU A 367 -4.78 -1.39 1.70
C LEU A 367 -5.37 -0.10 1.14
N GLY A 368 -6.47 -0.20 0.38
CA GLY A 368 -7.20 0.95 -0.15
C GLY A 368 -7.75 1.87 0.93
N VAL A 369 -8.11 1.33 2.09
CA VAL A 369 -8.60 2.12 3.24
C VAL A 369 -7.58 3.14 3.75
N LEU A 370 -6.28 2.90 3.58
CA LEU A 370 -5.24 3.86 3.95
C LEU A 370 -5.23 5.06 3.00
N ASP A 371 -5.49 4.81 1.71
CA ASP A 371 -5.64 5.88 0.71
C ASP A 371 -6.89 6.71 1.01
N LEU A 372 -8.01 6.06 1.41
CA LEU A 372 -9.25 6.74 1.81
C LEU A 372 -9.04 7.62 3.06
N ALA A 373 -8.39 7.08 4.10
CA ALA A 373 -8.15 7.83 5.34
C ALA A 373 -7.34 9.11 5.11
N VAL A 374 -6.26 9.00 4.33
CA VAL A 374 -5.42 10.17 4.00
C VAL A 374 -6.12 11.09 3.01
N GLY A 375 -6.82 10.55 2.00
CA GLY A 375 -7.56 11.33 1.01
C GLY A 375 -8.72 12.12 1.63
N ARG A 376 -9.48 11.54 2.55
CA ARG A 376 -10.53 12.22 3.30
C ARG A 376 -9.97 13.38 4.12
N TRP A 377 -8.88 13.15 4.84
CA TRP A 377 -8.22 14.21 5.59
C TRP A 377 -7.73 15.35 4.68
N VAL A 378 -7.15 15.03 3.52
CA VAL A 378 -6.75 16.04 2.52
C VAL A 378 -7.96 16.86 2.05
N TYR A 379 -9.07 16.19 1.74
CA TYR A 379 -10.31 16.87 1.36
C TYR A 379 -10.76 17.85 2.43
N ASP A 380 -10.80 17.42 3.70
CA ASP A 380 -11.22 18.25 4.82
C ASP A 380 -10.29 19.44 5.06
N GLU A 381 -8.97 19.30 4.90
CA GLU A 381 -7.99 20.39 4.99
C GLU A 381 -8.19 21.43 3.88
N VAL A 382 -8.40 20.96 2.64
CA VAL A 382 -8.64 21.84 1.49
C VAL A 382 -10.00 22.55 1.63
N ALA A 383 -11.03 21.84 2.09
CA ALA A 383 -12.36 22.42 2.37
C ALA A 383 -12.28 23.50 3.42
N ARG A 384 -11.59 23.24 4.53
CA ARG A 384 -11.43 24.19 5.65
C ARG A 384 -10.68 25.45 5.24
N SER A 385 -9.76 25.34 4.30
CA SER A 385 -9.04 26.50 3.74
C SER A 385 -9.84 27.27 2.68
N GLY A 386 -11.06 26.83 2.32
CA GLY A 386 -11.84 27.39 1.23
C GLY A 386 -11.26 27.12 -0.17
N GLY A 387 -10.38 26.11 -0.28
CA GLY A 387 -9.63 25.82 -1.51
C GLY A 387 -10.29 24.81 -2.44
N LEU A 388 -11.50 24.30 -2.12
CA LEU A 388 -12.18 23.32 -2.98
C LEU A 388 -12.49 23.90 -4.35
N HIS A 389 -12.10 23.19 -5.38
CA HIS A 389 -12.54 23.46 -6.75
C HIS A 389 -13.78 22.62 -7.06
N VAL A 390 -14.96 23.19 -6.78
CA VAL A 390 -16.26 22.56 -7.04
C VAL A 390 -16.57 22.67 -8.52
N VAL A 391 -17.01 21.56 -9.12
CA VAL A 391 -17.45 21.51 -10.52
C VAL A 391 -18.96 21.74 -10.57
N ASP A 392 -19.37 22.91 -11.04
CA ASP A 392 -20.77 23.29 -11.15
C ASP A 392 -21.51 22.35 -12.11
N GLY A 393 -22.70 21.91 -11.70
CA GLY A 393 -23.56 21.05 -12.52
C GLY A 393 -22.96 19.68 -12.85
N PHE A 394 -22.00 19.19 -12.03
CA PHE A 394 -21.38 17.88 -12.26
C PHE A 394 -22.42 16.76 -12.31
N PHE A 395 -23.40 16.77 -11.42
CA PHE A 395 -24.55 15.89 -11.49
C PHE A 395 -25.72 16.59 -12.16
N HIS A 396 -26.31 15.91 -13.15
CA HIS A 396 -27.43 16.40 -13.94
C HIS A 396 -28.57 15.36 -13.95
N GLU A 397 -29.79 15.79 -14.25
CA GLU A 397 -30.98 14.91 -14.31
C GLU A 397 -31.23 14.13 -13.01
N LEU A 398 -31.11 14.80 -11.87
CA LEU A 398 -31.36 14.20 -10.57
C LEU A 398 -32.83 13.81 -10.35
N ARG A 399 -33.75 14.40 -11.10
CA ARG A 399 -35.20 14.09 -11.10
C ARG A 399 -35.56 13.16 -12.26
N ARG A 400 -35.27 11.88 -12.12
CA ARG A 400 -35.56 10.89 -13.17
C ARG A 400 -37.00 10.42 -13.25
N TYR A 401 -37.78 10.71 -12.20
CA TYR A 401 -39.18 10.27 -12.05
C TYR A 401 -40.12 11.44 -11.75
N GLY A 402 -39.77 12.61 -12.24
CA GLY A 402 -40.24 13.95 -11.99
C GLY A 402 -41.67 14.27 -12.00
#